data_cab6474d6046efe72318c47f7b697a13
#
_entry.id   cab6474d6046efe72318c47f7b697a13
#
_cell.length_a   1.000
_cell.length_b   1.000
_cell.length_c   1.000
_cell.angle_alpha   90.00
_cell.angle_beta   90.00
_cell.angle_gamma   90.00
#
_symmetry.space_group_name_H-M   'P 1'
#
loop_
_entity.id
_entity.type
_entity.pdbx_description
1 polymer ?
#
loop_
_entity_poly.entity_id
_entity_poly.type
_entity_poly.pdbx_seq_one_letter_code
_entity_poly.pdbx_strand_id
1 'polypeptide(L)'
;RQMCIRDRNTKRALVEEGGTIEWISGSFGSHVGCLYPMSILKGDNSRMEFTGVTFAGAGQNLDTGAKVVHVGKNTSSYMNTRSISKSGGISTFRSSVVVEKGAKGAKSAVSCQSLMLDSESRSDTIPAMDIRTKDAAIGHEAKIGAISNEAVFYLMSRGMSEEDARAMIVSGFADNVSCLLYTSDAADDRI
;
A
#
# COMPACT_ATOMS: atom_id res chain seq x y z
N ARG A 1 2.00 3.64 25.64
CA ARG A 1 2.88 4.05 24.52
C ARG A 1 3.98 2.98 24.41
N GLN A 2 3.71 1.89 23.66
CA GLN A 2 4.77 0.95 23.34
C GLN A 2 5.63 1.60 22.24
N MET A 3 6.80 2.03 22.60
CA MET A 3 7.85 2.40 21.64
C MET A 3 8.54 1.12 21.19
N CYS A 4 7.95 0.42 20.22
CA CYS A 4 8.60 -0.72 19.60
C CYS A 4 9.70 -0.21 18.67
N ILE A 5 10.95 -0.51 19.01
CA ILE A 5 12.11 -0.26 18.13
C ILE A 5 12.00 -1.11 16.85
N ARG A 6 11.36 -2.27 16.97
CA ARG A 6 11.08 -3.19 15.87
C ARG A 6 9.66 -3.75 16.02
N ASP A 7 8.84 -3.55 14.99
CA ASP A 7 7.49 -4.11 14.90
C ASP A 7 7.41 -5.13 13.76
N ARG A 8 6.88 -6.30 14.05
CA ARG A 8 6.60 -7.34 13.05
C ARG A 8 5.22 -7.90 13.26
N ASN A 9 4.33 -7.66 12.31
CA ASN A 9 2.96 -8.14 12.34
C ASN A 9 2.71 -9.11 11.18
N THR A 10 2.09 -10.25 11.47
CA THR A 10 1.71 -11.25 10.47
C THR A 10 0.22 -11.52 10.58
N LYS A 11 -0.52 -11.21 9.51
CA LYS A 11 -1.97 -11.45 9.39
C LYS A 11 -2.23 -12.39 8.21
N ARG A 12 -3.20 -13.29 8.36
CA ARG A 12 -3.59 -14.22 7.30
C ARG A 12 -5.10 -14.32 7.23
N ALA A 13 -5.63 -14.41 6.00
CA ALA A 13 -7.04 -14.62 5.74
C ALA A 13 -7.24 -15.73 4.72
N LEU A 14 -8.26 -16.55 4.95
CA LEU A 14 -8.79 -17.50 3.98
C LEU A 14 -10.15 -16.98 3.54
N VAL A 15 -10.31 -16.77 2.24
CA VAL A 15 -11.53 -16.18 1.67
C VAL A 15 -12.27 -17.26 0.91
N GLU A 16 -13.48 -17.56 1.37
CA GLU A 16 -14.36 -18.56 0.80
C GLU A 16 -15.16 -17.98 -0.39
N GLU A 17 -16.03 -18.78 -0.99
CA GLU A 17 -16.78 -18.43 -2.20
C GLU A 17 -17.56 -17.12 -2.04
N GLY A 18 -17.40 -16.21 -3.01
CA GLY A 18 -18.02 -14.89 -3.03
C GLY A 18 -17.59 -13.94 -1.92
N GLY A 19 -16.72 -14.39 -0.99
CA GLY A 19 -16.25 -13.57 0.12
C GLY A 19 -15.31 -12.44 -0.34
N THR A 20 -15.31 -11.36 0.43
CA THR A 20 -14.41 -10.22 0.21
C THR A 20 -13.62 -9.95 1.48
N ILE A 21 -12.32 -9.70 1.35
CA ILE A 21 -11.45 -9.23 2.44
C ILE A 21 -10.85 -7.89 2.06
N GLU A 22 -10.94 -6.93 2.96
CA GLU A 22 -10.29 -5.63 2.84
C GLU A 22 -9.22 -5.48 3.93
N TRP A 23 -8.03 -5.08 3.50
CA TRP A 23 -6.93 -4.71 4.39
C TRP A 23 -6.66 -3.22 4.28
N ILE A 24 -6.82 -2.50 5.36
CA ILE A 24 -6.39 -1.11 5.47
C ILE A 24 -5.20 -1.06 6.41
N SER A 25 -4.10 -0.50 5.95
CA SER A 25 -2.83 -0.49 6.67
C SER A 25 -2.19 0.89 6.71
N GLY A 26 -1.88 1.37 7.90
CA GLY A 26 -1.04 2.54 8.14
C GLY A 26 0.26 2.14 8.83
N SER A 27 1.42 2.54 8.28
CA SER A 27 2.74 2.29 8.86
C SER A 27 3.42 3.61 9.19
N PHE A 28 3.45 3.94 10.50
CA PHE A 28 3.98 5.19 11.00
C PHE A 28 4.78 4.98 12.30
N GLY A 29 5.84 5.70 12.50
CA GLY A 29 6.46 5.91 13.81
C GLY A 29 7.35 4.80 14.36
N SER A 30 7.42 3.62 13.76
CA SER A 30 8.38 2.58 14.16
C SER A 30 9.76 2.85 13.57
N HIS A 31 10.83 2.52 14.30
CA HIS A 31 12.18 2.60 13.75
C HIS A 31 12.39 1.56 12.64
N VAL A 32 11.98 0.32 12.90
CA VAL A 32 11.91 -0.75 11.91
C VAL A 32 10.53 -1.40 11.97
N GLY A 33 9.79 -1.37 10.88
CA GLY A 33 8.48 -1.97 10.75
C GLY A 33 8.42 -3.01 9.64
N CYS A 34 7.82 -4.18 9.93
CA CYS A 34 7.58 -5.22 8.94
C CYS A 34 6.11 -5.67 9.01
N LEU A 35 5.34 -5.39 7.96
CA LEU A 35 3.92 -5.74 7.90
C LEU A 35 3.57 -6.41 6.57
N TYR A 36 3.15 -7.68 6.63
CA TYR A 36 2.85 -8.50 5.45
C TYR A 36 1.57 -9.32 5.65
N PRO A 37 0.38 -8.72 5.46
CA PRO A 37 -0.85 -9.49 5.39
C PRO A 37 -0.84 -10.43 4.17
N MET A 38 -1.45 -11.60 4.35
CA MET A 38 -1.60 -12.59 3.29
C MET A 38 -3.05 -13.03 3.18
N SER A 39 -3.58 -13.07 1.96
CA SER A 39 -4.90 -13.59 1.65
C SER A 39 -4.80 -14.79 0.73
N ILE A 40 -5.58 -15.84 1.01
CA ILE A 40 -5.78 -16.99 0.15
C ILE A 40 -7.21 -16.93 -0.35
N LEU A 41 -7.39 -16.65 -1.64
CA LEU A 41 -8.67 -16.62 -2.32
C LEU A 41 -9.02 -18.05 -2.75
N LYS A 42 -9.56 -18.82 -1.79
CA LYS A 42 -9.83 -20.24 -1.94
C LYS A 42 -11.12 -20.50 -2.71
N GLY A 43 -12.17 -19.75 -2.41
CA GLY A 43 -13.46 -19.90 -3.04
C GLY A 43 -13.55 -19.18 -4.39
N ASP A 44 -14.43 -19.66 -5.26
CA ASP A 44 -14.71 -19.01 -6.53
C ASP A 44 -15.33 -17.62 -6.30
N ASN A 45 -15.05 -16.66 -7.19
CA ASN A 45 -15.51 -15.26 -7.12
C ASN A 45 -15.08 -14.50 -5.86
N SER A 46 -14.13 -15.01 -5.10
CA SER A 46 -13.61 -14.33 -3.90
C SER A 46 -12.71 -13.13 -4.26
N ARG A 47 -12.66 -12.14 -3.36
CA ARG A 47 -11.98 -10.87 -3.60
C ARG A 47 -11.05 -10.48 -2.45
N MET A 48 -10.00 -9.75 -2.80
CA MET A 48 -9.10 -9.11 -1.83
C MET A 48 -8.79 -7.69 -2.26
N GLU A 49 -8.93 -6.75 -1.34
CA GLU A 49 -8.45 -5.38 -1.50
C GLU A 49 -7.43 -5.06 -0.41
N PHE A 50 -6.35 -4.42 -0.80
CA PHE A 50 -5.33 -3.94 0.11
C PHE A 50 -5.06 -2.48 -0.16
N THR A 51 -5.25 -1.65 0.84
CA THR A 51 -4.90 -0.24 0.80
C THR A 51 -3.91 0.07 1.92
N GLY A 52 -2.75 0.59 1.53
CA GLY A 52 -1.65 0.87 2.46
C GLY A 52 -1.11 2.28 2.33
N VAL A 53 -0.82 2.91 3.46
CA VAL A 53 -0.01 4.13 3.51
C VAL A 53 1.17 3.93 4.44
N THR A 54 2.35 4.39 3.99
CA THR A 54 3.58 4.30 4.75
C THR A 54 4.24 5.68 4.79
N PHE A 55 4.64 6.12 5.97
CA PHE A 55 5.42 7.34 6.14
C PHE A 55 6.72 7.02 6.89
N ALA A 56 7.85 7.09 6.18
CA ALA A 56 9.17 6.85 6.73
C ALA A 56 9.91 8.18 6.92
N GLY A 57 10.17 8.52 8.18
CA GLY A 57 10.98 9.68 8.58
C GLY A 57 12.43 9.32 8.89
N ALA A 58 13.18 10.28 9.47
CA ALA A 58 14.59 10.11 9.83
C ALA A 58 14.84 8.84 10.65
N GLY A 59 15.80 8.03 10.22
CA GLY A 59 16.20 6.79 10.90
C GLY A 59 15.17 5.66 10.84
N GLN A 60 14.08 5.81 10.09
CA GLN A 60 13.05 4.79 9.94
C GLN A 60 13.27 3.93 8.70
N ASN A 61 13.07 2.63 8.85
CA ASN A 61 13.08 1.66 7.76
C ASN A 61 11.81 0.81 7.84
N LEU A 62 10.84 1.12 6.96
CA LEU A 62 9.53 0.51 6.94
C LEU A 62 9.40 -0.41 5.73
N ASP A 63 9.40 -1.71 5.98
CA ASP A 63 9.28 -2.75 4.95
C ASP A 63 7.87 -3.35 5.03
N THR A 64 7.00 -2.93 4.13
CA THR A 64 5.58 -3.30 4.10
C THR A 64 5.27 -4.09 2.83
N GLY A 65 4.16 -4.79 2.82
CA GLY A 65 3.74 -5.50 1.63
C GLY A 65 2.44 -6.25 1.83
N ALA A 66 2.00 -6.91 0.77
CA ALA A 66 0.87 -7.81 0.82
C ALA A 66 1.08 -9.00 -0.11
N LYS A 67 0.56 -10.15 0.30
CA LYS A 67 0.56 -11.37 -0.51
C LYS A 67 -0.86 -11.84 -0.77
N VAL A 68 -1.13 -12.18 -2.03
CA VAL A 68 -2.38 -12.84 -2.41
C VAL A 68 -2.09 -14.14 -3.15
N VAL A 69 -2.87 -15.16 -2.86
CA VAL A 69 -2.84 -16.47 -3.55
C VAL A 69 -4.22 -16.72 -4.13
N HIS A 70 -4.34 -16.73 -5.44
CA HIS A 70 -5.54 -17.08 -6.18
C HIS A 70 -5.60 -18.59 -6.38
N VAL A 71 -6.62 -19.24 -5.80
CA VAL A 71 -6.88 -20.69 -5.89
C VAL A 71 -8.20 -20.96 -6.60
N GLY A 72 -9.26 -20.26 -6.22
CA GLY A 72 -10.58 -20.33 -6.84
C GLY A 72 -10.62 -19.66 -8.22
N LYS A 73 -11.69 -19.89 -8.95
CA LYS A 73 -11.94 -19.30 -10.28
C LYS A 73 -12.54 -17.91 -10.16
N ASN A 74 -12.31 -17.08 -11.17
CA ASN A 74 -12.85 -15.71 -11.25
C ASN A 74 -12.55 -14.86 -10.02
N THR A 75 -11.45 -15.14 -9.33
CA THR A 75 -11.01 -14.40 -8.16
C THR A 75 -10.39 -13.06 -8.55
N SER A 76 -10.51 -12.05 -7.71
CA SER A 76 -9.94 -10.74 -7.99
C SER A 76 -9.17 -10.19 -6.81
N SER A 77 -8.06 -9.49 -7.10
CA SER A 77 -7.32 -8.75 -6.08
C SER A 77 -6.90 -7.37 -6.57
N TYR A 78 -6.90 -6.41 -5.65
CA TYR A 78 -6.38 -5.08 -5.89
C TYR A 78 -5.51 -4.64 -4.73
N MET A 79 -4.30 -4.19 -5.03
CA MET A 79 -3.38 -3.63 -4.04
C MET A 79 -3.07 -2.19 -4.43
N ASN A 80 -3.38 -1.25 -3.54
CA ASN A 80 -3.07 0.17 -3.73
C ASN A 80 -2.21 0.65 -2.56
N THR A 81 -1.01 1.16 -2.85
CA THR A 81 -0.10 1.61 -1.81
C THR A 81 0.46 2.98 -2.11
N ARG A 82 0.58 3.77 -1.06
CA ARG A 82 1.26 5.07 -1.10
C ARG A 82 2.32 5.13 -0.03
N SER A 83 3.51 5.47 -0.41
CA SER A 83 4.62 5.67 0.52
C SER A 83 5.19 7.07 0.41
N ILE A 84 5.52 7.64 1.55
CA ILE A 84 6.15 8.95 1.68
C ILE A 84 7.42 8.75 2.48
N SER A 85 8.55 9.24 1.97
CA SER A 85 9.83 9.17 2.65
C SER A 85 10.43 10.56 2.82
N LYS A 86 10.93 10.87 4.03
CA LYS A 86 11.49 12.17 4.40
C LYS A 86 12.72 12.00 5.29
N SER A 87 13.68 12.92 5.16
CA SER A 87 14.86 13.03 6.05
C SER A 87 15.67 11.73 6.13
N GLY A 88 15.94 11.11 4.98
CA GLY A 88 16.68 9.86 4.88
C GLY A 88 15.89 8.61 5.29
N GLY A 89 14.58 8.72 5.47
CA GLY A 89 13.71 7.58 5.72
C GLY A 89 13.66 6.60 4.55
N ILE A 90 13.53 5.31 4.86
CA ILE A 90 13.48 4.23 3.86
C ILE A 90 12.11 3.56 3.92
N SER A 91 11.42 3.51 2.78
CA SER A 91 10.19 2.74 2.61
C SER A 91 10.39 1.66 1.55
N THR A 92 10.00 0.43 1.86
CA THR A 92 10.01 -0.68 0.91
C THR A 92 8.60 -1.27 0.83
N PHE A 93 8.08 -1.44 -0.37
CA PHE A 93 6.84 -2.18 -0.60
C PHE A 93 7.10 -3.47 -1.37
N ARG A 94 6.64 -4.60 -0.81
CA ARG A 94 6.76 -5.92 -1.44
C ARG A 94 5.37 -6.47 -1.76
N SER A 95 5.02 -6.55 -3.04
CA SER A 95 3.83 -7.25 -3.47
C SER A 95 4.14 -8.68 -3.90
N SER A 96 3.28 -9.62 -3.55
CA SER A 96 3.37 -11.00 -4.01
C SER A 96 2.03 -11.49 -4.50
N VAL A 97 1.95 -11.80 -5.79
CA VAL A 97 0.75 -12.36 -6.43
C VAL A 97 1.06 -13.76 -6.93
N VAL A 98 0.34 -14.74 -6.42
CA VAL A 98 0.43 -16.14 -6.85
C VAL A 98 -0.90 -16.54 -7.46
N VAL A 99 -0.86 -17.09 -8.67
CA VAL A 99 -2.06 -17.60 -9.36
C VAL A 99 -1.87 -19.08 -9.65
N GLU A 100 -2.62 -19.93 -8.97
CA GLU A 100 -2.53 -21.38 -9.11
C GLU A 100 -3.11 -21.86 -10.47
N LYS A 101 -2.71 -23.06 -10.88
CA LYS A 101 -3.13 -23.64 -12.20
C LYS A 101 -4.65 -23.70 -12.37
N GLY A 102 -5.38 -23.90 -11.28
CA GLY A 102 -6.85 -24.00 -11.27
C GLY A 102 -7.60 -22.66 -11.27
N ALA A 103 -6.93 -21.57 -10.94
CA ALA A 103 -7.50 -20.24 -10.77
C ALA A 103 -7.75 -19.52 -12.11
N LYS A 104 -8.63 -20.10 -12.93
CA LYS A 104 -9.00 -19.53 -14.24
C LYS A 104 -9.81 -18.25 -14.05
N GLY A 105 -9.62 -17.28 -14.93
CA GLY A 105 -10.30 -15.98 -14.89
C GLY A 105 -9.82 -15.08 -13.74
N ALA A 106 -8.69 -15.39 -13.11
CA ALA A 106 -8.13 -14.57 -12.04
C ALA A 106 -7.69 -13.19 -12.55
N LYS A 107 -7.99 -12.15 -11.77
CA LYS A 107 -7.60 -10.76 -12.05
C LYS A 107 -6.85 -10.18 -10.87
N SER A 108 -5.71 -9.56 -11.14
CA SER A 108 -4.96 -8.85 -10.09
C SER A 108 -4.38 -7.55 -10.63
N ALA A 109 -4.52 -6.48 -9.87
CA ALA A 109 -3.86 -5.22 -10.16
C ALA A 109 -3.11 -4.73 -8.90
N VAL A 110 -1.86 -4.30 -9.11
CA VAL A 110 -1.02 -3.73 -8.07
C VAL A 110 -0.62 -2.33 -8.50
N SER A 111 -0.98 -1.32 -7.71
CA SER A 111 -0.61 0.08 -7.93
C SER A 111 0.22 0.58 -6.75
N CYS A 112 1.45 1.00 -7.03
CA CYS A 112 2.38 1.50 -6.03
C CYS A 112 2.77 2.93 -6.37
N GLN A 113 2.55 3.85 -5.45
CA GLN A 113 2.98 5.23 -5.62
C GLN A 113 3.88 5.64 -4.47
N SER A 114 5.02 6.23 -4.79
CA SER A 114 6.00 6.68 -3.79
C SER A 114 6.41 8.11 -4.02
N LEU A 115 6.42 8.90 -2.96
CA LEU A 115 6.83 10.29 -2.96
C LEU A 115 8.02 10.49 -2.01
N MET A 116 9.16 10.91 -2.55
CA MET A 116 10.33 11.31 -1.77
C MET A 116 10.34 12.82 -1.60
N LEU A 117 10.51 13.30 -0.37
CA LEU A 117 10.49 14.72 -0.06
C LEU A 117 11.88 15.37 -0.09
N ASP A 118 12.93 14.56 -0.19
CA ASP A 118 14.33 14.96 -0.27
C ASP A 118 15.16 13.95 -1.05
N SER A 119 16.44 14.25 -1.27
CA SER A 119 17.39 13.41 -2.02
C SER A 119 18.05 12.30 -1.19
N GLU A 120 17.90 12.34 0.14
CA GLU A 120 18.50 11.36 1.06
C GLU A 120 17.56 10.19 1.32
N SER A 121 16.27 10.41 1.11
CA SER A 121 15.21 9.41 1.30
C SER A 121 15.21 8.37 0.20
N ARG A 122 14.75 7.16 0.56
CA ARG A 122 14.68 6.03 -0.37
C ARG A 122 13.31 5.39 -0.38
N SER A 123 12.86 5.00 -1.57
CA SER A 123 11.66 4.19 -1.74
C SER A 123 11.91 3.06 -2.74
N ASP A 124 11.62 1.84 -2.32
CA ASP A 124 11.79 0.63 -3.13
C ASP A 124 10.43 -0.05 -3.34
N THR A 125 10.21 -0.56 -4.55
CA THR A 125 9.08 -1.44 -4.86
C THR A 125 9.59 -2.76 -5.42
N ILE A 126 9.22 -3.86 -4.78
CA ILE A 126 9.70 -5.21 -5.11
C ILE A 126 8.50 -6.09 -5.42
N PRO A 127 8.08 -6.18 -6.71
CA PRO A 127 7.00 -7.05 -7.11
C PRO A 127 7.48 -8.50 -7.28
N ALA A 128 6.67 -9.46 -6.85
CA ALA A 128 6.83 -10.88 -7.12
C ALA A 128 5.55 -11.45 -7.71
N MET A 129 5.63 -12.07 -8.88
CA MET A 129 4.48 -12.65 -9.58
C MET A 129 4.80 -14.09 -9.98
N ASP A 130 3.98 -15.05 -9.51
CA ASP A 130 4.03 -16.46 -9.87
C ASP A 130 2.69 -16.85 -10.51
N ILE A 131 2.64 -16.83 -11.84
CA ILE A 131 1.40 -17.01 -12.61
C ILE A 131 1.48 -18.37 -13.32
N ARG A 132 0.69 -19.33 -12.84
CA ARG A 132 0.70 -20.72 -13.28
C ARG A 132 -0.42 -21.08 -14.24
N THR A 133 -1.22 -20.11 -14.71
CA THR A 133 -2.29 -20.29 -15.70
C THR A 133 -2.17 -19.24 -16.80
N LYS A 134 -2.64 -19.58 -18.00
CA LYS A 134 -2.72 -18.63 -19.12
C LYS A 134 -4.00 -17.77 -19.09
N ASP A 135 -4.98 -18.19 -18.31
CA ASP A 135 -6.28 -17.54 -18.17
C ASP A 135 -6.28 -16.66 -16.91
N ALA A 136 -5.46 -15.62 -16.94
CA ALA A 136 -5.38 -14.61 -15.88
C ALA A 136 -5.00 -13.25 -16.44
N ALA A 137 -5.53 -12.18 -15.87
CA ALA A 137 -5.20 -10.79 -16.20
C ALA A 137 -4.50 -10.14 -15.01
N ILE A 138 -3.18 -9.96 -15.11
CA ILE A 138 -2.35 -9.46 -14.01
C ILE A 138 -1.61 -8.21 -14.45
N GLY A 139 -1.74 -7.14 -13.67
CA GLY A 139 -1.07 -5.87 -13.90
C GLY A 139 -0.30 -5.36 -12.67
N HIS A 140 0.82 -4.71 -12.92
CA HIS A 140 1.57 -3.97 -11.90
C HIS A 140 1.98 -2.61 -12.45
N GLU A 141 1.66 -1.56 -11.71
CA GLU A 141 2.08 -0.19 -11.99
C GLU A 141 2.84 0.37 -10.78
N ALA A 142 4.01 0.94 -11.02
CA ALA A 142 4.77 1.64 -9.99
C ALA A 142 5.12 3.05 -10.47
N LYS A 143 4.85 4.05 -9.61
CA LYS A 143 5.25 5.44 -9.81
C LYS A 143 6.07 5.90 -8.63
N ILE A 144 7.35 6.16 -8.85
CA ILE A 144 8.27 6.65 -7.83
C ILE A 144 8.76 8.02 -8.29
N GLY A 145 8.59 9.02 -7.46
CA GLY A 145 8.97 10.39 -7.78
C GLY A 145 9.39 11.21 -6.57
N ALA A 146 10.10 12.30 -6.85
CA ALA A 146 10.34 13.35 -5.89
C ALA A 146 9.22 14.38 -5.94
N ILE A 147 9.11 15.20 -4.89
CA ILE A 147 8.18 16.32 -4.88
C ILE A 147 8.53 17.28 -6.02
N SER A 148 7.52 17.68 -6.81
CA SER A 148 7.72 18.59 -7.92
C SER A 148 7.98 20.02 -7.43
N ASN A 149 9.16 20.54 -7.74
CA ASN A 149 9.50 21.95 -7.44
C ASN A 149 8.60 22.93 -8.22
N GLU A 150 8.14 22.56 -9.41
CA GLU A 150 7.19 23.37 -10.19
C GLU A 150 5.83 23.47 -9.49
N ALA A 151 5.33 22.37 -8.93
CA ALA A 151 4.09 22.37 -8.17
C ALA A 151 4.21 23.19 -6.89
N VAL A 152 5.34 23.08 -6.18
CA VAL A 152 5.63 23.92 -5.01
C VAL A 152 5.66 25.40 -5.40
N PHE A 153 6.40 25.76 -6.44
CA PHE A 153 6.50 27.13 -6.93
C PHE A 153 5.14 27.69 -7.35
N TYR A 154 4.31 26.88 -8.03
CA TYR A 154 2.96 27.28 -8.40
C TYR A 154 2.10 27.66 -7.18
N LEU A 155 2.13 26.85 -6.13
CA LEU A 155 1.39 27.13 -4.90
C LEU A 155 1.95 28.35 -4.17
N MET A 156 3.28 28.52 -4.14
CA MET A 156 3.93 29.72 -3.59
C MET A 156 3.52 30.99 -4.36
N SER A 157 3.38 30.94 -5.69
CA SER A 157 2.92 32.06 -6.50
C SER A 157 1.47 32.47 -6.21
N ARG A 158 0.70 31.59 -5.54
CA ARG A 158 -0.66 31.85 -5.04
C ARG A 158 -0.69 32.32 -3.59
N GLY A 159 0.47 32.63 -2.99
CA GLY A 159 0.60 33.22 -1.67
C GLY A 159 0.81 32.21 -0.53
N MET A 160 1.06 30.96 -0.83
CA MET A 160 1.41 29.96 0.19
C MET A 160 2.88 30.06 0.58
N SER A 161 3.21 29.73 1.84
CA SER A 161 4.61 29.50 2.21
C SER A 161 5.11 28.20 1.55
N GLU A 162 6.43 28.05 1.41
CA GLU A 162 6.99 26.81 0.86
C GLU A 162 6.62 25.61 1.72
N GLU A 163 6.61 25.76 3.04
CA GLU A 163 6.23 24.69 3.97
C GLU A 163 4.78 24.27 3.78
N ASP A 164 3.84 25.21 3.68
CA ASP A 164 2.42 24.93 3.45
C ASP A 164 2.18 24.31 2.09
N ALA A 165 2.88 24.77 1.06
CA ALA A 165 2.80 24.22 -0.29
C ALA A 165 3.24 22.75 -0.33
N ARG A 166 4.37 22.42 0.32
CA ARG A 166 4.85 21.05 0.45
C ARG A 166 3.88 20.18 1.26
N ALA A 167 3.39 20.70 2.39
CA ALA A 167 2.42 20.00 3.24
C ALA A 167 1.13 19.70 2.46
N MET A 168 0.61 20.65 1.67
CA MET A 168 -0.58 20.44 0.85
C MET A 168 -0.38 19.35 -0.21
N ILE A 169 0.77 19.32 -0.89
CA ILE A 169 1.07 18.27 -1.88
C ILE A 169 1.13 16.88 -1.20
N VAL A 170 1.77 16.79 -0.03
CA VAL A 170 1.88 15.55 0.74
C VAL A 170 0.51 15.09 1.22
N SER A 171 -0.32 16.01 1.73
CA SER A 171 -1.69 15.71 2.17
C SER A 171 -2.51 15.17 1.00
N GLY A 172 -2.55 15.87 -0.12
CA GLY A 172 -3.26 15.42 -1.32
C GLY A 172 -2.76 14.08 -1.87
N PHE A 173 -1.46 13.78 -1.72
CA PHE A 173 -0.92 12.47 -2.07
C PHE A 173 -1.43 11.37 -1.11
N ALA A 174 -1.61 11.65 0.17
CA ALA A 174 -2.07 10.71 1.18
C ALA A 174 -3.60 10.56 1.25
N ASP A 175 -4.36 11.58 0.83
CA ASP A 175 -5.81 11.73 1.10
C ASP A 175 -6.69 10.56 0.66
N ASN A 176 -6.37 9.88 -0.44
CA ASN A 176 -7.15 8.73 -0.91
C ASN A 176 -7.17 7.56 0.10
N VAL A 177 -6.29 7.56 1.09
CA VAL A 177 -6.22 6.53 2.13
C VAL A 177 -6.80 7.05 3.45
N SER A 178 -6.63 8.34 3.74
CA SER A 178 -7.16 8.99 4.94
C SER A 178 -8.68 8.87 5.02
N CYS A 179 -9.36 9.03 3.90
CA CYS A 179 -10.82 8.90 3.81
C CYS A 179 -11.31 7.50 4.21
N LEU A 180 -10.57 6.44 3.85
CA LEU A 180 -10.94 5.07 4.20
C LEU A 180 -10.73 4.77 5.70
N LEU A 181 -9.74 5.37 6.33
CA LEU A 181 -9.51 5.23 7.78
C LEU A 181 -10.62 5.90 8.60
N TYR A 182 -11.09 7.08 8.18
CA TYR A 182 -12.19 7.78 8.85
C TYR A 182 -13.54 7.07 8.71
N THR A 183 -13.79 6.37 7.61
CA THR A 183 -15.05 5.64 7.41
C THR A 183 -15.10 4.33 8.19
N SER A 184 -13.95 3.71 8.48
CA SER A 184 -13.88 2.48 9.29
C SER A 184 -14.05 2.76 10.80
N ASP A 185 -13.53 3.88 11.31
CA ASP A 185 -13.73 4.29 12.71
C ASP A 185 -15.19 4.64 13.02
N ALA A 186 -15.91 5.22 12.05
CA ALA A 186 -17.34 5.54 12.20
C ALA A 186 -18.25 4.29 12.26
N ALA A 187 -17.74 3.11 11.90
CA ALA A 187 -18.48 1.84 12.00
C ALA A 187 -18.33 1.17 13.38
N ASP A 188 -17.25 1.42 14.09
CA ASP A 188 -16.99 0.84 15.43
C ASP A 188 -17.73 1.55 16.58
N ASP A 189 -18.16 2.78 16.38
CA ASP A 189 -18.94 3.56 17.38
C ASP A 189 -20.43 3.17 17.46
N ARG A 190 -20.86 2.07 16.85
CA ARG A 190 -22.26 1.59 16.81
C ARG A 190 -22.48 0.21 17.44
N ILE A 191 -21.70 -0.15 18.45
CA ILE A 191 -21.99 -1.32 19.29
C ILE A 191 -22.24 -0.89 20.74
#